data_836395c6ba175c37c290f24e5b5f7b5f
#
_entry.id   836395c6ba175c37c290f24e5b5f7b5f
#
_cell.length_a   1.000
_cell.length_b   1.000
_cell.length_c   1.000
_cell.angle_alpha   90.00
_cell.angle_beta   90.00
_cell.angle_gamma   90.00
#
_symmetry.space_group_name_H-M   'P 1'
#
loop_
_entity.id
_entity.type
_entity.pdbx_description
1 polymer ?
#
loop_
_entity_poly.entity_id
_entity_poly.type
_entity_poly.pdbx_seq_one_letter_code
_entity_poly.pdbx_strand_id
1 'polypeptide(L)'
;ESLGEMRKITDDVTALQRVLTNVKARGTWAEVQLGNILEQTLTKDQYDCNVSTKNDTKRVEFAVKIPSREKDGETVWLPIDSKFPQEDYIRICEAAEKADKEALEAAQKALEQNIKNQAKTIAELYINVPKTTDFAIMFLATEGLYSEVLRRPGLCEEIQNKYRIMICGPTTITAF
;
A
#
# COMPACT_ATOMS: atom_id res chain seq x y z
N GLU A 1 26.22 -14.81 -26.24
CA GLU A 1 25.05 -13.91 -26.20
C GLU A 1 24.33 -13.95 -24.84
N SER A 2 24.10 -15.15 -24.21
CA SER A 2 23.36 -15.28 -22.95
C SER A 2 24.01 -14.63 -21.71
N LEU A 3 25.34 -14.63 -21.61
CA LEU A 3 26.08 -14.03 -20.48
C LEU A 3 26.01 -12.49 -20.48
N GLY A 4 25.96 -11.86 -21.65
CA GLY A 4 25.81 -10.40 -21.79
C GLY A 4 24.41 -9.95 -21.38
N GLU A 5 23.39 -10.71 -21.76
CA GLU A 5 21.99 -10.43 -21.40
C GLU A 5 21.75 -10.64 -19.89
N MET A 6 22.29 -11.69 -19.29
CA MET A 6 22.21 -11.92 -17.85
C MET A 6 22.92 -10.83 -17.04
N ARG A 7 24.08 -10.32 -17.49
CA ARG A 7 24.75 -9.19 -16.86
C ARG A 7 23.92 -7.92 -16.93
N LYS A 8 23.32 -7.62 -18.08
CA LYS A 8 22.46 -6.47 -18.27
C LYS A 8 21.22 -6.51 -17.35
N ILE A 9 20.57 -7.66 -17.25
CA ILE A 9 19.44 -7.86 -16.33
C ILE A 9 19.88 -7.66 -14.87
N THR A 10 21.04 -8.18 -14.50
CA THR A 10 21.58 -8.00 -13.13
C THR A 10 21.91 -6.54 -12.85
N ASP A 11 22.49 -5.84 -13.80
CA ASP A 11 22.80 -4.41 -13.68
C ASP A 11 21.52 -3.56 -13.58
N ASP A 12 20.51 -3.87 -14.36
CA ASP A 12 19.20 -3.23 -14.33
C ASP A 12 18.48 -3.45 -12.99
N VAL A 13 18.51 -4.67 -12.45
CA VAL A 13 17.95 -5.01 -11.13
C VAL A 13 18.71 -4.28 -10.02
N THR A 14 20.04 -4.20 -10.12
CA THR A 14 20.87 -3.48 -9.14
C THR A 14 20.61 -1.97 -9.19
N ALA A 15 20.44 -1.41 -10.39
CA ALA A 15 20.08 0.00 -10.57
C ALA A 15 18.68 0.29 -9.99
N LEU A 16 17.71 -0.59 -10.22
CA LEU A 16 16.37 -0.49 -9.65
C LEU A 16 16.41 -0.57 -8.10
N GLN A 17 17.19 -1.50 -7.55
CA GLN A 17 17.38 -1.59 -6.10
C GLN A 17 17.99 -0.32 -5.50
N ARG A 18 18.95 0.31 -6.17
CA ARG A 18 19.54 1.59 -5.74
C ARG A 18 18.50 2.72 -5.75
N VAL A 19 17.68 2.81 -6.76
CA VAL A 19 16.58 3.79 -6.83
C VAL A 19 15.60 3.57 -5.67
N LEU A 20 15.28 2.32 -5.35
CA LEU A 20 14.35 1.95 -4.27
C LEU A 20 14.96 2.03 -2.85
N THR A 21 16.25 2.35 -2.69
CA THR A 21 16.86 2.59 -1.37
C THR A 21 16.49 3.95 -0.78
N ASN A 22 16.09 4.91 -1.58
CA ASN A 22 15.63 6.21 -1.13
C ASN A 22 14.14 6.15 -0.74
N VAL A 23 13.80 6.54 0.49
CA VAL A 23 12.42 6.54 1.01
C VAL A 23 11.46 7.33 0.12
N LYS A 24 11.90 8.50 -0.36
CA LYS A 24 11.09 9.34 -1.26
C LYS A 24 10.86 8.66 -2.61
N ALA A 25 11.90 8.03 -3.18
CA ALA A 25 11.79 7.31 -4.46
C ALA A 25 10.84 6.10 -4.34
N ARG A 26 10.88 5.37 -3.23
CA ARG A 26 9.95 4.27 -2.94
C ARG A 26 8.50 4.75 -2.85
N GLY A 27 8.27 5.83 -2.11
CA GLY A 27 6.93 6.41 -1.99
C GLY A 27 6.37 6.81 -3.36
N THR A 28 7.16 7.51 -4.16
CA THR A 28 6.78 7.91 -5.52
C THR A 28 6.53 6.70 -6.42
N TRP A 29 7.38 5.67 -6.35
CA TRP A 29 7.19 4.45 -7.13
C TRP A 29 5.89 3.73 -6.76
N ALA A 30 5.61 3.58 -5.47
CA ALA A 30 4.38 2.95 -4.97
C ALA A 30 3.13 3.70 -5.46
N GLU A 31 3.15 5.02 -5.40
CA GLU A 31 2.08 5.89 -5.89
C GLU A 31 1.87 5.72 -7.40
N VAL A 32 2.95 5.68 -8.19
CA VAL A 32 2.89 5.45 -9.65
C VAL A 32 2.31 4.06 -9.96
N GLN A 33 2.72 3.02 -9.23
CA GLN A 33 2.17 1.68 -9.41
C GLN A 33 0.66 1.64 -9.15
N LEU A 34 0.22 2.25 -8.07
CA LEU A 34 -1.20 2.36 -7.74
C LEU A 34 -1.96 3.13 -8.82
N GLY A 35 -1.43 4.26 -9.26
CA GLY A 35 -2.01 5.07 -10.32
C GLY A 35 -2.19 4.30 -11.63
N ASN A 36 -1.17 3.53 -12.04
CA ASN A 36 -1.23 2.69 -13.23
C ASN A 36 -2.31 1.60 -13.13
N ILE A 37 -2.45 0.96 -11.97
CA ILE A 37 -3.47 -0.06 -11.74
C ILE A 37 -4.87 0.56 -11.83
N LEU A 38 -5.09 1.71 -11.21
CA LEU A 38 -6.38 2.41 -11.26
C LEU A 38 -6.72 2.87 -12.67
N GLU A 39 -5.75 3.40 -13.42
CA GLU A 39 -5.93 3.80 -14.82
C GLU A 39 -6.34 2.62 -15.72
N GLN A 40 -5.79 1.43 -15.49
CA GLN A 40 -6.13 0.22 -16.25
C GLN A 40 -7.47 -0.40 -15.84
N THR A 41 -7.91 -0.17 -14.62
CA THR A 41 -9.08 -0.84 -14.01
C THR A 41 -10.32 0.04 -14.03
N LEU A 42 -10.17 1.34 -13.87
CA LEU A 42 -11.24 2.32 -13.73
C LEU A 42 -11.20 3.37 -14.85
N THR A 43 -12.36 3.96 -15.13
CA THR A 43 -12.43 5.16 -15.97
C THR A 43 -12.01 6.41 -15.19
N LYS A 44 -11.64 7.46 -15.90
CA LYS A 44 -11.23 8.74 -15.30
C LYS A 44 -12.32 9.39 -14.42
N ASP A 45 -13.57 9.07 -14.68
CA ASP A 45 -14.70 9.59 -13.91
C ASP A 45 -14.95 8.83 -12.61
N GLN A 46 -14.32 7.68 -12.41
CA GLN A 46 -14.55 6.80 -11.27
C GLN A 46 -13.59 7.06 -10.10
N TYR A 47 -12.54 7.82 -10.29
CA TYR A 47 -11.58 8.15 -9.23
C TYR A 47 -10.94 9.52 -9.45
N ASP A 48 -10.35 10.05 -8.39
CA ASP A 48 -9.55 11.27 -8.41
C ASP A 48 -8.25 11.11 -7.63
N CYS A 49 -7.29 11.98 -7.91
CA CYS A 49 -6.01 12.07 -7.23
C CYS A 49 -6.00 13.24 -6.24
N ASN A 50 -5.21 13.12 -5.19
CA ASN A 50 -4.97 14.20 -4.22
C ASN A 50 -6.27 14.80 -3.66
N VAL A 51 -7.12 13.95 -3.14
CA VAL A 51 -8.45 14.32 -2.63
C VAL A 51 -8.39 14.73 -1.16
N SER A 52 -8.97 15.87 -0.83
CA SER A 52 -9.19 16.27 0.56
C SER A 52 -10.50 15.68 1.07
N THR A 53 -10.44 14.83 2.08
CA THR A 53 -11.62 14.18 2.67
C THR A 53 -12.16 14.89 3.90
N LYS A 54 -11.36 15.77 4.53
CA LYS A 54 -11.72 16.49 5.77
C LYS A 54 -11.70 18.02 5.63
N ASN A 55 -11.65 18.53 4.41
CA ASN A 55 -11.53 19.97 4.13
C ASN A 55 -10.33 20.64 4.81
N ASP A 56 -9.25 19.88 5.01
CA ASP A 56 -7.98 20.34 5.54
C ASP A 56 -6.89 20.34 4.46
N THR A 57 -5.65 20.54 4.86
CA THR A 57 -4.49 20.54 3.96
C THR A 57 -4.03 19.13 3.58
N LYS A 58 -4.53 18.10 4.27
CA LYS A 58 -4.18 16.70 4.00
C LYS A 58 -4.96 16.19 2.81
N ARG A 59 -4.25 15.47 1.94
CA ARG A 59 -4.82 14.89 0.73
C ARG A 59 -4.42 13.44 0.63
N VAL A 60 -5.40 12.57 0.41
CA VAL A 60 -5.13 11.17 0.08
C VAL A 60 -4.69 11.08 -1.39
N GLU A 61 -3.73 10.21 -1.68
CA GLU A 61 -3.17 10.06 -3.02
C GLU A 61 -4.24 9.78 -4.08
N PHE A 62 -5.11 8.83 -3.79
CA PHE A 62 -6.24 8.45 -4.64
C PHE A 62 -7.51 8.23 -3.83
N ALA A 63 -8.64 8.50 -4.45
CA ALA A 63 -9.95 8.16 -3.89
C ALA A 63 -10.89 7.72 -5.02
N VAL A 64 -11.56 6.60 -4.80
CA VAL A 64 -12.57 6.07 -5.73
C VAL A 64 -13.93 6.68 -5.42
N LYS A 65 -14.64 7.09 -6.46
CA LYS A 65 -16.00 7.61 -6.36
C LYS A 65 -16.99 6.46 -6.27
N ILE A 66 -17.69 6.36 -5.15
CA ILE A 66 -18.74 5.37 -4.95
C ILE A 66 -20.08 6.08 -5.13
N PRO A 67 -20.96 5.59 -6.03
CA PRO A 67 -22.28 6.17 -6.20
C PRO A 67 -23.08 6.09 -4.91
N SER A 68 -23.58 7.22 -4.42
CA SER A 68 -24.50 7.24 -3.28
C SER A 68 -25.85 6.71 -3.73
N ARG A 69 -26.49 5.91 -2.90
CA ARG A 69 -27.87 5.45 -3.09
C ARG A 69 -28.90 6.51 -2.65
N GLU A 70 -28.45 7.55 -1.99
CA GLU A 70 -29.32 8.64 -1.54
C GLU A 70 -29.61 9.60 -2.69
N LYS A 71 -30.80 10.18 -2.67
CA LYS A 71 -31.37 10.97 -3.78
C LYS A 71 -30.61 12.24 -4.14
N ASP A 72 -29.65 12.67 -3.32
CA ASP A 72 -28.95 13.94 -3.50
C ASP A 72 -27.68 13.87 -4.35
N GLY A 73 -27.30 12.68 -4.85
CA GLY A 73 -26.23 12.52 -5.84
C GLY A 73 -24.83 12.88 -5.34
N GLU A 74 -24.63 13.00 -4.02
CA GLU A 74 -23.31 13.28 -3.45
C GLU A 74 -22.37 12.09 -3.62
N THR A 75 -21.15 12.39 -4.03
CA THR A 75 -20.11 11.38 -4.19
C THR A 75 -19.58 10.97 -2.82
N VAL A 76 -19.56 9.67 -2.54
CA VAL A 76 -18.88 9.08 -1.40
C VAL A 76 -17.50 8.62 -1.85
N TRP A 77 -16.46 9.05 -1.14
CA TRP A 77 -15.08 8.72 -1.47
C TRP A 77 -14.60 7.47 -0.74
N LEU A 78 -13.92 6.58 -1.45
CA LEU A 78 -13.13 5.48 -0.88
C LEU A 78 -11.66 5.86 -0.96
N PRO A 79 -11.02 6.26 0.16
CA PRO A 79 -9.62 6.64 0.15
C PRO A 79 -8.69 5.44 -0.05
N ILE A 80 -7.65 5.62 -0.85
CA ILE A 80 -6.60 4.61 -1.07
C ILE A 80 -5.24 5.29 -0.89
N ASP A 81 -4.43 4.77 0.03
CA ASP A 81 -3.09 5.25 0.31
C ASP A 81 -2.07 4.14 0.05
N SER A 82 -1.03 4.45 -0.71
CA SER A 82 0.04 3.51 -1.01
C SER A 82 1.12 3.54 0.07
N LYS A 83 1.62 2.36 0.45
CA LYS A 83 2.72 2.20 1.41
C LYS A 83 3.73 1.18 0.90
N PHE A 84 5.00 1.45 1.17
CA PHE A 84 6.08 0.56 0.77
C PHE A 84 7.15 0.45 1.87
N PRO A 85 6.86 -0.24 3.00
CA PRO A 85 7.83 -0.47 4.08
C PRO A 85 8.88 -1.51 3.70
N GLN A 86 9.68 -1.21 2.68
CA GLN A 86 10.65 -2.13 2.08
C GLN A 86 11.77 -2.51 3.04
N GLU A 87 12.21 -1.61 3.91
CA GLU A 87 13.29 -1.87 4.85
C GLU A 87 12.96 -3.02 5.81
N ASP A 88 11.73 -3.03 6.32
CA ASP A 88 11.25 -4.13 7.17
C ASP A 88 11.19 -5.45 6.40
N TYR A 89 10.74 -5.42 5.16
CA TYR A 89 10.69 -6.59 4.29
C TYR A 89 12.08 -7.14 3.96
N ILE A 90 13.05 -6.28 3.65
CA ILE A 90 14.45 -6.66 3.40
C ILE A 90 15.06 -7.33 4.63
N ARG A 91 14.84 -6.78 5.82
CA ARG A 91 15.33 -7.37 7.07
C ARG A 91 14.78 -8.78 7.30
N ILE A 92 13.52 -9.02 6.97
CA ILE A 92 12.90 -10.34 7.04
C ILE A 92 13.59 -11.31 6.08
N CYS A 93 13.80 -10.90 4.82
CA CYS A 93 14.47 -11.72 3.81
C CYS A 93 15.91 -12.05 4.22
N GLU A 94 16.68 -11.08 4.68
CA GLU A 94 18.06 -11.27 5.14
C GLU A 94 18.14 -12.21 6.35
N ALA A 95 17.27 -12.02 7.33
CA ALA A 95 17.22 -12.90 8.50
C ALA A 95 16.83 -14.34 8.14
N ALA A 96 15.92 -14.51 7.20
CA ALA A 96 15.54 -15.82 6.70
C ALA A 96 16.68 -16.51 5.94
N GLU A 97 17.40 -15.80 5.10
CA GLU A 97 18.58 -16.33 4.38
C GLU A 97 19.69 -16.77 5.33
N LYS A 98 19.92 -16.04 6.40
CA LYS A 98 20.91 -16.37 7.42
C LYS A 98 20.42 -17.41 8.43
N ALA A 99 19.20 -17.87 8.33
CA ALA A 99 18.53 -18.74 9.30
C ALA A 99 18.63 -18.25 10.75
N ASP A 100 18.66 -16.95 10.95
CA ASP A 100 18.71 -16.28 12.25
C ASP A 100 17.27 -16.08 12.77
N LYS A 101 16.82 -16.98 13.63
CA LYS A 101 15.47 -16.98 14.16
C LYS A 101 15.13 -15.73 14.98
N GLU A 102 16.06 -15.27 15.81
CA GLU A 102 15.85 -14.07 16.64
C GLU A 102 15.71 -12.82 15.78
N ALA A 103 16.60 -12.64 14.82
CA ALA A 103 16.54 -11.53 13.87
C ALA A 103 15.27 -11.58 13.01
N LEU A 104 14.84 -12.77 12.61
CA LEU A 104 13.60 -12.97 11.84
C LEU A 104 12.37 -12.56 12.66
N GLU A 105 12.25 -13.02 13.88
CA GLU A 105 11.14 -12.66 14.77
C GLU A 105 11.10 -11.14 15.05
N ALA A 106 12.26 -10.55 15.32
CA ALA A 106 12.38 -9.10 15.54
C ALA A 106 11.95 -8.30 14.28
N ALA A 107 12.41 -8.71 13.10
CA ALA A 107 12.05 -8.07 11.84
C ALA A 107 10.56 -8.21 11.51
N GLN A 108 9.97 -9.37 11.80
CA GLN A 108 8.54 -9.61 11.62
C GLN A 108 7.69 -8.75 12.56
N LYS A 109 8.07 -8.63 13.82
CA LYS A 109 7.39 -7.74 14.79
C LYS A 109 7.51 -6.27 14.38
N ALA A 110 8.65 -5.85 13.87
CA ALA A 110 8.87 -4.48 13.39
C ALA A 110 7.96 -4.18 12.19
N LEU A 111 7.84 -5.08 11.23
CA LEU A 111 6.89 -4.94 10.11
C LEU A 111 5.45 -4.83 10.61
N GLU A 112 5.05 -5.73 11.49
CA GLU A 112 3.71 -5.76 12.07
C GLU A 112 3.36 -4.42 12.75
N GLN A 113 4.26 -3.91 13.57
CA GLN A 113 4.05 -2.64 14.26
C GLN A 113 4.01 -1.45 13.28
N ASN A 114 4.87 -1.45 12.26
CA ASN A 114 4.86 -0.42 11.23
C ASN A 114 3.54 -0.42 10.45
N ILE A 115 3.06 -1.57 10.04
CA ILE A 115 1.76 -1.70 9.34
C ILE A 115 0.60 -1.20 10.22
N LYS A 116 0.58 -1.55 11.50
CA LYS A 116 -0.43 -1.04 12.44
C LYS A 116 -0.38 0.49 12.56
N ASN A 117 0.80 1.05 12.69
CA ASN A 117 0.99 2.51 12.78
C ASN A 117 0.54 3.22 11.50
N GLN A 118 0.88 2.68 10.35
CA GLN A 118 0.45 3.22 9.05
C GLN A 118 -1.08 3.15 8.89
N ALA A 119 -1.69 2.04 9.26
CA ALA A 119 -3.15 1.88 9.21
C ALA A 119 -3.86 2.90 10.09
N LYS A 120 -3.40 3.08 11.32
CA LYS A 120 -3.92 4.10 12.23
C LYS A 120 -3.84 5.50 11.63
N THR A 121 -2.70 5.85 11.07
CA THR A 121 -2.47 7.15 10.44
C THR A 121 -3.41 7.39 9.26
N ILE A 122 -3.59 6.41 8.37
CA ILE A 122 -4.50 6.50 7.24
C ILE A 122 -5.94 6.72 7.72
N ALA A 123 -6.37 5.96 8.71
CA ALA A 123 -7.71 6.09 9.28
C ALA A 123 -7.96 7.48 9.86
N GLU A 124 -7.04 7.99 10.66
CA GLU A 124 -7.14 9.30 11.30
C GLU A 124 -7.11 10.45 10.30
N LEU A 125 -6.30 10.33 9.24
CA LEU A 125 -6.15 11.40 8.25
C LEU A 125 -7.29 11.44 7.23
N TYR A 126 -7.83 10.30 6.82
CA TYR A 126 -8.63 10.23 5.60
C TYR A 126 -10.04 9.69 5.76
N ILE A 127 -10.36 8.89 6.77
CA ILE A 127 -11.73 8.42 6.98
C ILE A 127 -12.56 9.52 7.60
N ASN A 128 -13.62 9.92 6.91
CA ASN A 128 -14.53 11.00 7.33
C ASN A 128 -15.95 10.72 6.84
N VAL A 129 -16.68 9.89 7.54
CA VAL A 129 -18.07 9.54 7.22
C VAL A 129 -18.97 10.78 7.48
N PRO A 130 -19.94 11.12 6.63
CA PRO A 130 -20.42 10.39 5.43
C PRO A 130 -19.72 10.78 4.12
N LYS A 131 -18.79 11.73 4.13
CA LYS A 131 -18.06 12.18 2.94
C LYS A 131 -17.23 11.05 2.34
N THR A 132 -16.68 10.18 3.19
CA THR A 132 -16.00 8.94 2.78
C THR A 132 -16.81 7.72 3.21
N THR A 133 -16.42 6.55 2.67
CA THR A 133 -16.78 5.26 3.24
C THR A 133 -16.29 5.15 4.69
N ASP A 134 -16.83 4.23 5.46
CA ASP A 134 -16.40 3.95 6.84
C ASP A 134 -15.11 3.13 6.93
N PHE A 135 -14.44 2.92 5.80
CA PHE A 135 -13.16 2.24 5.67
C PHE A 135 -12.30 2.90 4.60
N ALA A 136 -11.00 2.59 4.61
CA ALA A 136 -10.06 3.01 3.59
C ALA A 136 -9.15 1.84 3.20
N ILE A 137 -8.43 1.97 2.10
CA ILE A 137 -7.52 0.94 1.61
C ILE A 137 -6.07 1.37 1.83
N MET A 138 -5.26 0.47 2.37
CA MET A 138 -3.81 0.53 2.34
C MET A 138 -3.31 -0.37 1.21
N PHE A 139 -2.75 0.23 0.19
CA PHE A 139 -2.14 -0.48 -0.93
C PHE A 139 -0.67 -0.75 -0.66
N LEU A 140 -0.28 -2.03 -0.64
CA LEU A 140 1.11 -2.45 -0.56
C LEU A 140 1.65 -2.68 -1.97
N ALA A 141 2.78 -2.03 -2.29
CA ALA A 141 3.24 -1.86 -3.66
C ALA A 141 3.73 -3.14 -4.34
N THR A 142 4.06 -4.19 -3.60
CA THR A 142 4.52 -5.48 -4.15
C THR A 142 3.75 -6.67 -3.59
N GLU A 143 3.60 -7.71 -4.39
CA GLU A 143 2.99 -8.97 -3.95
C GLU A 143 3.81 -9.67 -2.85
N GLY A 144 5.14 -9.57 -2.91
CA GLY A 144 6.03 -10.14 -1.89
C GLY A 144 5.78 -9.52 -0.51
N LEU A 145 5.70 -8.21 -0.42
CA LEU A 145 5.38 -7.49 0.81
C LEU A 145 3.96 -7.82 1.31
N TYR A 146 2.98 -7.81 0.40
CA TYR A 146 1.60 -8.16 0.71
C TYR A 146 1.49 -9.58 1.27
N SER A 147 2.15 -10.57 0.64
CA SER A 147 2.19 -11.95 1.11
C SER A 147 2.81 -12.05 2.50
N GLU A 148 3.86 -11.31 2.78
CA GLU A 148 4.51 -11.30 4.11
C GLU A 148 3.59 -10.75 5.20
N VAL A 149 2.84 -9.71 4.90
CA VAL A 149 1.84 -9.15 5.81
C VAL A 149 0.69 -10.14 6.05
N LEU A 150 0.22 -10.84 5.02
CA LEU A 150 -0.82 -11.86 5.13
C LEU A 150 -0.39 -13.06 5.99
N ARG A 151 0.89 -13.40 6.01
CA ARG A 151 1.42 -14.50 6.83
C ARG A 151 1.38 -14.20 8.32
N ARG A 152 1.28 -12.93 8.72
CA ARG A 152 1.19 -12.55 10.14
C ARG A 152 -0.20 -12.94 10.68
N PRO A 153 -0.28 -13.90 11.62
CA PRO A 153 -1.59 -14.37 12.10
C PRO A 153 -2.44 -13.25 12.69
N GLY A 154 -3.64 -13.07 12.15
CA GLY A 154 -4.62 -12.11 12.66
C GLY A 154 -4.33 -10.64 12.42
N LEU A 155 -3.20 -10.28 11.77
CA LEU A 155 -2.81 -8.89 11.58
C LEU A 155 -3.81 -8.10 10.71
N CYS A 156 -4.17 -8.63 9.55
CA CYS A 156 -5.12 -7.96 8.65
C CYS A 156 -6.51 -7.84 9.29
N GLU A 157 -6.96 -8.84 10.01
CA GLU A 157 -8.24 -8.82 10.74
C GLU A 157 -8.24 -7.78 11.86
N GLU A 158 -7.17 -7.71 12.64
CA GLU A 158 -7.01 -6.72 13.70
C GLU A 158 -7.04 -5.29 13.14
N ILE A 159 -6.31 -5.05 12.05
CA ILE A 159 -6.26 -3.75 11.39
C ILE A 159 -7.63 -3.36 10.83
N GLN A 160 -8.31 -4.29 10.19
CA GLN A 160 -9.65 -4.07 9.67
C GLN A 160 -10.65 -3.74 10.80
N ASN A 161 -10.63 -4.50 11.86
CA ASN A 161 -11.56 -4.32 12.97
C ASN A 161 -11.28 -3.04 13.77
N LYS A 162 -10.02 -2.76 14.05
CA LYS A 162 -9.62 -1.64 14.90
C LYS A 162 -9.56 -0.30 14.17
N TYR A 163 -9.05 -0.28 12.95
CA TYR A 163 -8.82 0.96 12.19
C TYR A 163 -9.70 1.09 10.95
N ARG A 164 -10.47 0.08 10.60
CA ARG A 164 -11.28 0.07 9.38
C ARG A 164 -10.44 0.24 8.12
N ILE A 165 -9.26 -0.34 8.11
CA ILE A 165 -8.33 -0.34 6.98
C ILE A 165 -8.29 -1.73 6.35
N MET A 166 -8.51 -1.79 5.04
CA MET A 166 -8.35 -3.00 4.23
C MET A 166 -6.98 -2.96 3.56
N ILE A 167 -6.20 -4.02 3.75
CA ILE A 167 -4.87 -4.14 3.14
C ILE A 167 -5.01 -4.87 1.81
N CYS A 168 -4.48 -4.29 0.75
CA CYS A 168 -4.49 -4.85 -0.60
C CYS A 168 -3.09 -4.84 -1.22
N GLY A 169 -2.78 -5.84 -2.02
CA GLY A 169 -1.62 -5.87 -2.91
C GLY A 169 -2.02 -5.54 -4.36
N PRO A 170 -1.05 -5.57 -5.31
CA PRO A 170 -1.30 -5.25 -6.71
C PRO A 170 -2.38 -6.10 -7.40
N THR A 171 -2.49 -7.37 -7.04
CA THR A 171 -3.51 -8.26 -7.61
C THR A 171 -4.86 -8.12 -6.91
N THR A 172 -4.87 -8.00 -5.58
CA THR A 172 -6.11 -8.00 -4.80
C THR A 172 -6.89 -6.68 -4.89
N ILE A 173 -6.21 -5.56 -5.14
CA ILE A 173 -6.90 -4.27 -5.28
C ILE A 173 -7.88 -4.25 -6.46
N THR A 174 -7.62 -5.03 -7.50
CA THR A 174 -8.49 -5.13 -8.67
C THR A 174 -9.79 -5.91 -8.42
N ALA A 175 -9.87 -6.61 -7.31
CA ALA A 175 -11.04 -7.40 -6.91
C ALA A 175 -12.13 -6.58 -6.17
N PHE A 176 -11.85 -5.33 -5.86
CA PHE A 176 -12.80 -4.43 -5.19
C PHE A 176 -13.68 -3.63 -6.13
#